data_6f61aa6662a308f4741768dd12fbb415
#
_entry.id   6f61aa6662a308f4741768dd12fbb415
#
_cell.length_a   1.000
_cell.length_b   1.000
_cell.length_c   1.000
_cell.angle_alpha   90.00
_cell.angle_beta   90.00
_cell.angle_gamma   90.00
#
_symmetry.space_group_name_H-M   'P 1'
#
loop_
_entity.id
_entity.type
_entity.pdbx_description
1 polymer ?
#
loop_
_entity_poly.entity_id
_entity_poly.type
_entity_poly.pdbx_seq_one_letter_code
_entity_poly.pdbx_strand_id
1 'polypeptide(L)'
;MTNVIRFCLLFLVFGGLMSAVAFQESTAPSGKSIFKRRCMMCHGADGKGYETIKTPDFTDPRWQASVKDQDILDAIKNGKKGTKMPAFGDKLSEDEIKAVAAFVRSFNSEKK
;
A
#
# COMPACT_ATOMS: atom_id res chain seq x y z
N MET A 1 24.32 -63.40 3.00
CA MET A 1 24.92 -62.13 3.39
C MET A 1 25.00 -61.10 2.27
N THR A 2 24.45 -61.34 1.11
CA THR A 2 24.53 -60.40 -0.05
C THR A 2 23.26 -59.60 -0.28
N ASN A 3 22.21 -59.79 0.51
CA ASN A 3 20.93 -59.11 0.30
C ASN A 3 20.67 -57.87 1.21
N VAL A 4 21.55 -57.63 2.17
CA VAL A 4 21.39 -56.48 3.11
C VAL A 4 21.98 -55.21 2.51
N ILE A 5 22.95 -55.32 1.61
CA ILE A 5 23.60 -54.15 1.00
C ILE A 5 22.76 -53.53 -0.14
N ARG A 6 21.85 -54.32 -0.70
CA ARG A 6 20.96 -53.81 -1.80
C ARG A 6 19.79 -52.98 -1.31
N PHE A 7 19.44 -53.06 -0.03
CA PHE A 7 18.31 -52.32 0.52
C PHE A 7 18.66 -50.91 1.05
N CYS A 8 19.93 -50.65 1.29
CA CYS A 8 20.36 -49.33 1.79
C CYS A 8 20.60 -48.27 0.71
N LEU A 9 20.62 -48.67 -0.58
CA LEU A 9 20.89 -47.73 -1.69
C LEU A 9 19.63 -47.09 -2.32
N LEU A 10 18.44 -47.49 -1.89
CA LEU A 10 17.19 -47.01 -2.45
C LEU A 10 16.48 -45.90 -1.60
N PHE A 11 17.08 -45.53 -0.47
CA PHE A 11 16.46 -44.48 0.42
C PHE A 11 17.11 -43.10 0.32
N LEU A 12 18.06 -42.88 -0.58
CA LEU A 12 18.82 -41.62 -0.68
C LEU A 12 18.43 -40.72 -1.85
N VAL A 13 17.34 -41.00 -2.57
CA VAL A 13 16.93 -40.18 -3.73
C VAL A 13 15.60 -39.43 -3.49
N PHE A 14 15.05 -39.47 -2.27
CA PHE A 14 13.89 -38.62 -1.92
C PHE A 14 14.31 -37.50 -0.99
N GLY A 15 15.45 -36.88 -1.29
CA GLY A 15 15.89 -35.61 -0.71
C GLY A 15 15.07 -34.48 -1.32
N GLY A 16 14.07 -34.05 -0.58
CA GLY A 16 13.05 -33.06 -1.02
C GLY A 16 13.65 -31.82 -1.63
N LEU A 17 13.16 -31.47 -2.81
CA LEU A 17 13.16 -30.10 -3.30
C LEU A 17 12.25 -29.27 -2.37
N MET A 18 12.77 -28.84 -1.23
CA MET A 18 12.18 -27.76 -0.48
C MET A 18 12.44 -26.51 -1.31
N SER A 19 11.48 -26.18 -2.19
CA SER A 19 11.42 -24.86 -2.80
C SER A 19 11.25 -23.86 -1.66
N ALA A 20 12.35 -23.23 -1.25
CA ALA A 20 12.30 -22.06 -0.41
C ALA A 20 11.55 -20.99 -1.21
N VAL A 21 10.27 -20.80 -0.90
CA VAL A 21 9.53 -19.63 -1.35
C VAL A 21 10.19 -18.47 -0.63
N ALA A 22 11.10 -17.78 -1.32
CA ALA A 22 11.64 -16.53 -0.83
C ALA A 22 10.46 -15.54 -0.76
N PHE A 23 10.02 -15.25 0.45
CA PHE A 23 9.11 -14.15 0.71
C PHE A 23 9.86 -12.88 0.36
N GLN A 24 9.66 -12.40 -0.85
CA GLN A 24 10.23 -11.14 -1.30
C GLN A 24 9.46 -10.04 -0.59
N GLU A 25 10.03 -9.57 0.51
CA GLU A 25 9.53 -8.39 1.21
C GLU A 25 9.59 -7.23 0.21
N SER A 26 8.43 -6.69 -0.12
CA SER A 26 8.32 -5.54 -1.02
C SER A 26 9.08 -4.36 -0.40
N THR A 27 10.18 -3.95 -1.01
CA THR A 27 10.96 -2.77 -0.60
C THR A 27 10.28 -1.45 -0.96
N ALA A 28 9.09 -1.50 -1.58
CA ALA A 28 8.33 -0.30 -1.92
C ALA A 28 7.87 0.44 -0.65
N PRO A 29 7.93 1.78 -0.63
CA PRO A 29 7.46 2.55 0.51
C PRO A 29 5.98 2.28 0.79
N SER A 30 5.63 2.10 2.07
CA SER A 30 4.23 1.93 2.47
C SER A 30 3.41 3.20 2.20
N GLY A 31 2.11 3.05 1.96
CA GLY A 31 1.20 4.19 1.79
C GLY A 31 1.27 5.19 2.95
N LYS A 32 1.41 4.70 4.18
CA LYS A 32 1.62 5.52 5.37
C LYS A 32 2.91 6.35 5.29
N SER A 33 4.00 5.75 4.84
CA SER A 33 5.29 6.43 4.69
C SER A 33 5.22 7.51 3.60
N ILE A 34 4.56 7.24 2.48
CA ILE A 34 4.34 8.19 1.40
C ILE A 34 3.48 9.36 1.90
N PHE A 35 2.37 9.06 2.58
CA PHE A 35 1.47 10.08 3.13
C PHE A 35 2.22 11.03 4.08
N LYS A 36 3.02 10.51 4.99
CA LYS A 36 3.83 11.33 5.92
C LYS A 36 4.79 12.26 5.20
N ARG A 37 5.41 11.80 4.12
CA ARG A 37 6.41 12.61 3.39
C ARG A 37 5.82 13.59 2.41
N ARG A 38 4.67 13.29 1.80
CA ARG A 38 4.15 14.02 0.64
C ARG A 38 2.80 14.68 0.85
N CYS A 39 1.99 14.18 1.78
CA CYS A 39 0.58 14.54 1.88
C CYS A 39 0.23 15.23 3.22
N MET A 40 0.91 14.85 4.29
CA MET A 40 0.62 15.27 5.65
C MET A 40 0.62 16.80 5.84
N MET A 41 1.47 17.51 5.13
CA MET A 41 1.58 18.97 5.27
C MET A 41 0.26 19.69 4.95
N CYS A 42 -0.51 19.17 3.99
CA CYS A 42 -1.79 19.75 3.58
C CYS A 42 -3.00 18.96 4.11
N HIS A 43 -2.86 17.67 4.36
CA HIS A 43 -3.97 16.80 4.80
C HIS A 43 -3.97 16.49 6.30
N GLY A 44 -2.96 16.95 7.04
CA GLY A 44 -2.80 16.65 8.45
C GLY A 44 -2.25 15.24 8.72
N ALA A 45 -1.52 15.07 9.82
CA ALA A 45 -1.00 13.76 10.22
C ALA A 45 -2.12 12.77 10.58
N ASP A 46 -3.25 13.29 11.05
CA ASP A 46 -4.46 12.56 11.42
C ASP A 46 -5.49 12.44 10.27
N GLY A 47 -5.17 13.00 9.09
CA GLY A 47 -6.03 12.98 7.91
C GLY A 47 -7.24 13.91 7.97
N LYS A 48 -7.36 14.76 9.01
CA LYS A 48 -8.51 15.67 9.16
C LYS A 48 -8.46 16.88 8.24
N GLY A 49 -7.31 17.12 7.62
CA GLY A 49 -7.16 18.29 6.76
C GLY A 49 -7.12 19.61 7.51
N TYR A 50 -7.21 20.67 6.75
CA TYR A 50 -7.24 22.05 7.25
C TYR A 50 -8.29 22.85 6.52
N GLU A 51 -9.22 23.44 7.26
CA GLU A 51 -10.30 24.25 6.71
C GLU A 51 -9.78 25.47 5.94
N THR A 52 -8.69 26.07 6.41
CA THR A 52 -8.07 27.26 5.79
C THR A 52 -7.63 27.04 4.35
N ILE A 53 -7.29 25.81 3.97
CA ILE A 53 -6.93 25.43 2.61
C ILE A 53 -7.94 24.47 1.97
N LYS A 54 -9.08 24.29 2.62
CA LYS A 54 -10.22 23.50 2.14
C LYS A 54 -9.85 22.04 1.77
N THR A 55 -8.98 21.42 2.56
CA THR A 55 -8.68 20.00 2.41
C THR A 55 -9.76 19.15 3.11
N PRO A 56 -10.16 18.02 2.52
CA PRO A 56 -11.19 17.18 3.11
C PRO A 56 -10.73 16.51 4.41
N ASP A 57 -11.68 16.22 5.29
CA ASP A 57 -11.47 15.36 6.45
C ASP A 57 -11.62 13.90 6.02
N PHE A 58 -10.51 13.18 5.89
CA PHE A 58 -10.49 11.76 5.52
C PHE A 58 -11.08 10.86 6.62
N THR A 59 -11.23 11.35 7.85
CA THR A 59 -11.85 10.62 8.95
C THR A 59 -13.37 10.74 8.95
N ASP A 60 -13.95 11.62 8.12
CA ASP A 60 -15.40 11.77 7.99
C ASP A 60 -15.99 10.60 7.17
N PRO A 61 -16.83 9.74 7.77
CA PRO A 61 -17.43 8.63 7.05
C PRO A 61 -18.32 9.05 5.89
N ARG A 62 -18.88 10.26 5.93
CA ARG A 62 -19.69 10.81 4.82
C ARG A 62 -18.81 11.13 3.62
N TRP A 63 -17.64 11.72 3.85
CA TRP A 63 -16.67 11.93 2.79
C TRP A 63 -16.20 10.60 2.19
N GLN A 64 -15.83 9.64 3.05
CA GLN A 64 -15.40 8.31 2.63
C GLN A 64 -16.46 7.58 1.78
N ALA A 65 -17.73 7.75 2.10
CA ALA A 65 -18.84 7.14 1.35
C ALA A 65 -19.13 7.87 0.03
N SER A 66 -18.84 9.17 -0.07
CA SER A 66 -19.15 10.00 -1.24
C SER A 66 -18.13 9.93 -2.36
N VAL A 67 -16.90 9.46 -2.07
CA VAL A 67 -15.77 9.46 -3.00
C VAL A 67 -15.45 8.02 -3.43
N LYS A 68 -15.30 7.80 -4.74
CA LYS A 68 -14.89 6.51 -5.30
C LYS A 68 -13.37 6.33 -5.18
N ASP A 69 -12.90 5.08 -5.18
CA ASP A 69 -11.45 4.80 -5.17
C ASP A 69 -10.75 5.43 -6.37
N GLN A 70 -11.40 5.39 -7.54
CA GLN A 70 -10.85 6.01 -8.75
C GLN A 70 -10.67 7.52 -8.59
N ASP A 71 -11.59 8.21 -7.92
CA ASP A 71 -11.49 9.66 -7.69
C ASP A 71 -10.28 10.01 -6.82
N ILE A 72 -9.96 9.15 -5.83
CA ILE A 72 -8.78 9.30 -4.98
C ILE A 72 -7.50 9.08 -5.79
N LEU A 73 -7.45 8.01 -6.58
CA LEU A 73 -6.32 7.71 -7.46
C LEU A 73 -6.07 8.85 -8.45
N ASP A 74 -7.11 9.36 -9.09
CA ASP A 74 -7.03 10.42 -10.07
C ASP A 74 -6.58 11.76 -9.43
N ALA A 75 -7.08 12.07 -8.24
CA ALA A 75 -6.67 13.26 -7.49
C ALA A 75 -5.18 13.21 -7.11
N ILE A 76 -4.66 12.06 -6.72
CA ILE A 76 -3.24 11.89 -6.40
C ILE A 76 -2.40 11.99 -7.67
N LYS A 77 -2.80 11.28 -8.73
CA LYS A 77 -2.05 11.22 -9.98
C LYS A 77 -2.01 12.55 -10.71
N ASN A 78 -3.17 13.17 -10.86
CA ASN A 78 -3.35 14.34 -11.73
C ASN A 78 -3.52 15.67 -10.98
N GLY A 79 -3.58 15.63 -9.64
CA GLY A 79 -3.96 16.80 -8.84
C GLY A 79 -5.43 17.15 -8.98
N LYS A 80 -5.84 18.23 -8.35
CA LYS A 80 -7.20 18.79 -8.48
C LYS A 80 -7.13 20.19 -9.03
N LYS A 81 -7.58 20.36 -10.26
CA LYS A 81 -7.63 21.65 -10.94
C LYS A 81 -8.39 22.68 -10.12
N GLY A 82 -7.85 23.88 -10.02
CA GLY A 82 -8.46 24.97 -9.24
C GLY A 82 -8.24 24.87 -7.72
N THR A 83 -7.44 23.90 -7.28
CA THR A 83 -7.07 23.74 -5.86
C THR A 83 -5.55 23.73 -5.69
N LYS A 84 -5.08 23.69 -4.44
CA LYS A 84 -3.65 23.56 -4.12
C LYS A 84 -3.14 22.13 -4.20
N MET A 85 -3.99 21.13 -4.48
CA MET A 85 -3.60 19.74 -4.61
C MET A 85 -2.77 19.52 -5.89
N PRO A 86 -1.45 19.26 -5.78
CA PRO A 86 -0.60 19.06 -6.94
C PRO A 86 -0.73 17.63 -7.49
N ALA A 87 -0.25 17.44 -8.72
CA ALA A 87 -0.14 16.12 -9.33
C ALA A 87 1.11 15.39 -8.85
N PHE A 88 0.98 14.10 -8.56
CA PHE A 88 2.10 13.24 -8.15
C PHE A 88 2.43 12.14 -9.17
N GLY A 89 1.77 12.13 -10.33
CA GLY A 89 1.96 11.10 -11.36
C GLY A 89 3.41 10.96 -11.85
N ASP A 90 4.17 12.04 -11.86
CA ASP A 90 5.60 12.03 -12.23
C ASP A 90 6.55 11.78 -11.05
N LYS A 91 6.02 11.74 -9.82
CA LYS A 91 6.80 11.63 -8.58
C LYS A 91 6.61 10.31 -7.84
N LEU A 92 5.52 9.62 -8.12
CA LEU A 92 5.14 8.35 -7.51
C LEU A 92 4.84 7.33 -8.61
N SER A 93 5.25 6.08 -8.40
CA SER A 93 4.84 4.97 -9.26
C SER A 93 3.35 4.68 -9.10
N GLU A 94 2.78 3.94 -10.04
CA GLU A 94 1.37 3.50 -9.96
C GLU A 94 1.09 2.68 -8.67
N ASP A 95 2.03 1.84 -8.26
CA ASP A 95 1.89 1.05 -7.02
C ASP A 95 2.00 1.92 -5.77
N GLU A 96 2.84 2.94 -5.78
CA GLU A 96 2.92 3.92 -4.70
C GLU A 96 1.64 4.77 -4.60
N ILE A 97 1.07 5.17 -5.74
CA ILE A 97 -0.23 5.87 -5.80
C ILE A 97 -1.35 5.01 -5.21
N LYS A 98 -1.42 3.72 -5.60
CA LYS A 98 -2.38 2.77 -5.03
C LYS A 98 -2.18 2.58 -3.53
N ALA A 99 -0.93 2.47 -3.08
CA ALA A 99 -0.60 2.29 -1.67
C ALA A 99 -1.04 3.50 -0.83
N VAL A 100 -0.79 4.73 -1.27
CA VAL A 100 -1.20 5.92 -0.54
C VAL A 100 -2.71 6.15 -0.61
N ALA A 101 -3.37 5.80 -1.71
CA ALA A 101 -4.83 5.84 -1.81
C ALA A 101 -5.49 4.87 -0.82
N ALA A 102 -4.96 3.66 -0.69
CA ALA A 102 -5.40 2.69 0.32
C ALA A 102 -5.19 3.21 1.74
N PHE A 103 -4.09 3.92 2.00
CA PHE A 103 -3.86 4.55 3.29
C PHE A 103 -4.89 5.66 3.59
N VAL A 104 -5.28 6.47 2.60
CA VAL A 104 -6.36 7.46 2.74
C VAL A 104 -7.68 6.78 3.13
N ARG A 105 -7.99 5.62 2.56
CA ARG A 105 -9.17 4.83 2.96
C ARG A 105 -9.09 4.30 4.39
N SER A 106 -7.90 4.02 4.88
CA SER A 106 -7.72 3.48 6.25
C SER A 106 -8.14 4.45 7.35
N PHE A 107 -8.17 5.76 7.10
CA PHE A 107 -8.68 6.74 8.06
C PHE A 107 -10.14 6.51 8.45
N ASN A 108 -10.94 5.85 7.60
CA ASN A 108 -12.32 5.49 7.93
C ASN A 108 -12.42 4.39 9.01
N SER A 109 -11.41 3.54 9.12
CA SER A 109 -11.41 2.40 10.06
C SER A 109 -10.94 2.77 11.47
N GLU A 110 -10.31 3.92 11.66
CA GLU A 110 -9.77 4.34 12.96
C GLU A 110 -10.83 4.91 13.93
N LYS A 111 -12.08 5.02 13.49
CA LYS A 111 -13.22 5.51 14.30
C LYS A 111 -14.04 4.41 14.99
N LYS A 112 -13.46 3.24 15.21
CA LYS A 112 -14.13 2.20 16.00
C LYS A 112 -13.71 2.21 17.46
#